data_bd7b734b46b2cd95d3564e889c550491
#
_entry.id   bd7b734b46b2cd95d3564e889c550491
#
_cell.length_a   1.000
_cell.length_b   1.000
_cell.length_c   1.000
_cell.angle_alpha   90.00
_cell.angle_beta   90.00
_cell.angle_gamma   90.00
#
_symmetry.space_group_name_H-M   'P 1'
#
loop_
_entity.id
_entity.type
_entity.pdbx_description
1 polymer ?
#
loop_
_entity_poly.entity_id
_entity_poly.type
_entity_poly.pdbx_seq_one_letter_code
_entity_poly.pdbx_strand_id
1 'polypeptide(L)'
;MTIKEIAAKAGVSIATVSHVINHTRYVSPELVDKIEAIIEESGYSEKIKKKVRKIRSGRSSQIVAVFPNIKSALYCDLCNQLQSYAISQGYQFYTAVTNDNLEEEKSILQNLISSAKTIGIFLSPASSNPATYSFLYESGIPFVCVERFIDDDVTPRILFDYTKAFHSATSYFFESGHENVLFLVEKTDSLAKQDKIAGYERALLSANHTLSSSCIAEINLYQSSDTISLNIQKSITRYLPTAIIAGGNRLTMFLLKALRELGKDCPRDISIIGFDDMLWCELTAPPLSCIHRDIDQMAELASQALFDEINHLSGAPLTRYADVELILRDSTRIIDNGPLGEHAVSPDSIRLSKEEKQLLRTGNYRVAISFHYTGTAWAALHQKGIRDELEQYGIDIISTMDAHFDPA
;
A
#
# COMPACT_ATOMS: atom_id res chain seq x y z
N MET A 1 28.52 -27.22 18.89
CA MET A 1 28.91 -26.39 17.72
C MET A 1 27.82 -25.36 17.46
N THR A 2 28.15 -24.25 16.81
CA THR A 2 27.24 -23.23 16.31
C THR A 2 26.98 -23.45 14.81
N ILE A 3 25.92 -22.87 14.25
CA ILE A 3 25.64 -22.95 12.82
C ILE A 3 26.82 -22.43 11.96
N LYS A 4 27.55 -21.43 12.46
CA LYS A 4 28.74 -20.88 11.81
C LYS A 4 29.90 -21.89 11.74
N GLU A 5 30.09 -22.64 12.80
CA GLU A 5 31.14 -23.69 12.85
C GLU A 5 30.75 -24.89 11.98
N ILE A 6 29.44 -25.20 11.88
CA ILE A 6 28.92 -26.22 10.95
C ILE A 6 29.16 -25.78 9.50
N ALA A 7 28.82 -24.53 9.16
CA ALA A 7 29.03 -23.96 7.84
C ALA A 7 30.52 -23.97 7.45
N ALA A 8 31.41 -23.56 8.37
CA ALA A 8 32.85 -23.59 8.18
C ALA A 8 33.38 -25.02 7.99
N LYS A 9 32.90 -26.00 8.78
CA LYS A 9 33.29 -27.43 8.66
C LYS A 9 32.77 -28.06 7.38
N ALA A 10 31.57 -27.68 6.92
CA ALA A 10 30.98 -28.14 5.65
C ALA A 10 31.59 -27.43 4.42
N GLY A 11 32.21 -26.26 4.59
CA GLY A 11 32.76 -25.45 3.50
C GLY A 11 31.66 -24.70 2.71
N VAL A 12 30.59 -24.30 3.39
CA VAL A 12 29.41 -23.64 2.77
C VAL A 12 29.02 -22.37 3.53
N SER A 13 28.07 -21.60 2.98
CA SER A 13 27.50 -20.46 3.68
C SER A 13 26.59 -20.87 4.85
N ILE A 14 26.41 -19.99 5.82
CA ILE A 14 25.44 -20.21 6.92
C ILE A 14 24.03 -20.40 6.35
N ALA A 15 23.69 -19.66 5.28
CA ALA A 15 22.44 -19.79 4.56
C ALA A 15 22.24 -21.23 4.02
N THR A 16 23.27 -21.83 3.44
CA THR A 16 23.21 -23.21 2.93
C THR A 16 22.93 -24.21 4.05
N VAL A 17 23.58 -24.05 5.22
CA VAL A 17 23.31 -24.91 6.39
C VAL A 17 21.86 -24.71 6.89
N SER A 18 21.37 -23.47 6.92
CA SER A 18 19.98 -23.16 7.27
C SER A 18 18.99 -23.79 6.30
N HIS A 19 19.29 -23.79 4.99
CA HIS A 19 18.46 -24.47 3.98
C HIS A 19 18.36 -25.98 4.20
N VAL A 20 19.46 -26.62 4.56
CA VAL A 20 19.47 -28.06 4.86
C VAL A 20 18.69 -28.37 6.13
N ILE A 21 18.89 -27.56 7.18
CA ILE A 21 18.19 -27.75 8.48
C ILE A 21 16.68 -27.55 8.33
N ASN A 22 16.26 -26.55 7.55
CA ASN A 22 14.85 -26.15 7.39
C ASN A 22 14.21 -26.70 6.11
N HIS A 23 14.95 -27.43 5.28
CA HIS A 23 14.51 -27.98 3.98
C HIS A 23 13.86 -26.94 3.05
N THR A 24 14.34 -25.69 3.11
CA THR A 24 13.70 -24.53 2.46
C THR A 24 14.13 -24.30 1.00
N ARG A 25 15.22 -24.95 0.53
CA ARG A 25 15.70 -24.85 -0.85
C ARG A 25 16.37 -26.14 -1.29
N TYR A 26 16.39 -26.38 -2.59
CA TYR A 26 17.15 -27.48 -3.15
C TYR A 26 18.65 -27.27 -2.87
N VAL A 27 19.25 -28.23 -2.18
CA VAL A 27 20.69 -28.40 -1.99
C VAL A 27 21.04 -29.76 -2.57
N SER A 28 22.17 -29.91 -3.21
CA SER A 28 22.55 -31.19 -3.79
C SER A 28 22.57 -32.28 -2.74
N PRO A 29 22.11 -33.53 -3.04
CA PRO A 29 22.05 -34.62 -2.07
C PRO A 29 23.37 -34.86 -1.34
N GLU A 30 24.49 -34.81 -2.05
CA GLU A 30 25.83 -35.00 -1.48
C GLU A 30 26.17 -33.93 -0.43
N LEU A 31 25.71 -32.69 -0.64
CA LEU A 31 25.94 -31.58 0.29
C LEU A 31 24.98 -31.65 1.48
N VAL A 32 23.75 -32.10 1.26
CA VAL A 32 22.78 -32.39 2.33
C VAL A 32 23.34 -33.45 3.26
N ASP A 33 23.75 -34.61 2.74
CA ASP A 33 24.31 -35.72 3.51
C ASP A 33 25.54 -35.27 4.34
N LYS A 34 26.40 -34.45 3.73
CA LYS A 34 27.59 -33.90 4.41
C LYS A 34 27.21 -32.98 5.59
N ILE A 35 26.24 -32.10 5.38
CA ILE A 35 25.82 -31.14 6.41
C ILE A 35 25.05 -31.88 7.53
N GLU A 36 24.17 -32.80 7.20
CA GLU A 36 23.43 -33.63 8.16
C GLU A 36 24.37 -34.46 9.02
N ALA A 37 25.38 -35.10 8.44
CA ALA A 37 26.39 -35.84 9.20
C ALA A 37 27.12 -34.94 10.22
N ILE A 38 27.48 -33.71 9.84
CA ILE A 38 28.13 -32.75 10.75
C ILE A 38 27.16 -32.29 11.85
N ILE A 39 25.88 -32.07 11.53
CA ILE A 39 24.83 -31.70 12.48
C ILE A 39 24.63 -32.82 13.51
N GLU A 40 24.60 -34.06 13.06
CA GLU A 40 24.39 -35.24 13.92
C GLU A 40 25.60 -35.48 14.83
N GLU A 41 26.82 -35.43 14.28
CA GLU A 41 28.07 -35.55 15.03
C GLU A 41 28.25 -34.44 16.08
N SER A 42 27.77 -33.23 15.77
CA SER A 42 27.88 -32.06 16.66
C SER A 42 26.87 -32.00 17.79
N GLY A 43 25.81 -32.84 17.73
CA GLY A 43 24.65 -32.77 18.65
C GLY A 43 23.87 -31.45 18.54
N TYR A 44 24.03 -30.72 17.44
CA TYR A 44 23.39 -29.40 17.23
C TYR A 44 21.86 -29.53 17.16
N SER A 45 21.35 -30.56 16.47
CA SER A 45 19.92 -30.88 16.38
C SER A 45 19.30 -31.12 17.77
N GLU A 46 20.01 -31.87 18.62
CA GLU A 46 19.56 -32.13 19.99
C GLU A 46 19.55 -30.86 20.88
N LYS A 47 20.50 -29.96 20.68
CA LYS A 47 20.52 -28.67 21.40
C LYS A 47 19.33 -27.81 21.01
N ILE A 48 19.00 -27.71 19.72
CA ILE A 48 17.85 -26.97 19.24
C ILE A 48 16.56 -27.65 19.74
N LYS A 49 16.39 -28.96 19.56
CA LYS A 49 15.22 -29.70 20.03
C LYS A 49 15.03 -29.58 21.55
N LYS A 50 16.10 -29.61 22.36
CA LYS A 50 16.03 -29.38 23.82
C LYS A 50 15.63 -27.95 24.15
N LYS A 51 16.15 -26.96 23.45
CA LYS A 51 15.77 -25.54 23.65
C LYS A 51 14.29 -25.32 23.34
N VAL A 52 13.81 -25.79 22.18
CA VAL A 52 12.41 -25.72 21.74
C VAL A 52 11.48 -26.52 22.67
N ARG A 53 11.87 -27.74 23.10
CA ARG A 53 11.07 -28.59 24.02
C ARG A 53 10.95 -27.95 25.39
N LYS A 54 12.02 -27.28 25.89
CA LYS A 54 12.01 -26.57 27.19
C LYS A 54 11.11 -25.34 27.15
N ILE A 55 11.04 -24.68 26.00
CA ILE A 55 10.18 -23.52 25.75
C ILE A 55 8.70 -23.93 25.64
N ARG A 56 8.38 -25.08 24.98
CA ARG A 56 7.02 -25.60 24.84
C ARG A 56 6.37 -26.09 26.17
N SER A 57 7.16 -26.34 27.21
CA SER A 57 6.65 -26.86 28.49
C SER A 57 6.21 -25.79 29.49
N GLY A 58 6.31 -24.52 29.17
CA GLY A 58 5.99 -23.42 30.09
C GLY A 58 4.88 -22.49 29.56
N ARG A 59 3.85 -22.27 30.40
CA ARG A 59 2.75 -21.29 30.15
C ARG A 59 3.16 -19.84 29.93
N SER A 60 4.43 -19.55 29.63
CA SER A 60 4.98 -18.17 29.47
C SER A 60 5.78 -17.96 28.20
N SER A 61 5.57 -18.80 27.16
CA SER A 61 6.20 -18.58 25.86
C SER A 61 5.60 -17.36 25.16
N GLN A 62 6.47 -16.54 24.57
CA GLN A 62 6.08 -15.26 23.96
C GLN A 62 6.49 -15.17 22.50
N ILE A 63 5.64 -14.51 21.74
CA ILE A 63 5.91 -14.02 20.38
C ILE A 63 6.07 -12.51 20.46
N VAL A 64 7.04 -11.96 19.75
CA VAL A 64 7.34 -10.53 19.83
C VAL A 64 7.33 -9.93 18.43
N ALA A 65 6.60 -8.81 18.24
CA ALA A 65 6.70 -7.97 17.07
C ALA A 65 7.73 -6.85 17.33
N VAL A 66 8.71 -6.73 16.44
CA VAL A 66 9.77 -5.70 16.49
C VAL A 66 9.57 -4.79 15.29
N PHE A 67 9.03 -3.59 15.54
CA PHE A 67 8.55 -2.68 14.51
C PHE A 67 9.18 -1.29 14.65
N PRO A 68 9.29 -0.52 13.55
CA PRO A 68 9.89 0.81 13.58
C PRO A 68 9.10 1.81 14.43
N ASN A 69 7.77 1.70 14.46
CA ASN A 69 6.89 2.54 15.26
C ASN A 69 5.46 1.93 15.34
N ILE A 70 4.66 2.44 16.26
CA ILE A 70 3.23 2.12 16.38
C ILE A 70 2.34 3.34 16.09
N LYS A 71 2.87 4.40 15.49
CA LYS A 71 2.11 5.60 15.10
C LYS A 71 1.48 5.44 13.70
N SER A 72 2.05 4.59 12.87
CA SER A 72 1.50 4.23 11.57
C SER A 72 0.30 3.32 11.76
N ALA A 73 -0.80 3.58 11.06
CA ALA A 73 -1.97 2.72 11.05
C ALA A 73 -1.60 1.27 10.72
N LEU A 74 -0.73 1.05 9.73
CA LEU A 74 -0.22 -0.27 9.36
C LEU A 74 0.29 -1.06 10.57
N TYR A 75 1.27 -0.52 11.31
CA TYR A 75 1.86 -1.27 12.42
C TYR A 75 0.94 -1.37 13.63
N CYS A 76 0.03 -0.40 13.83
CA CYS A 76 -0.97 -0.48 14.88
C CYS A 76 -1.97 -1.61 14.61
N ASP A 77 -2.54 -1.66 13.41
CA ASP A 77 -3.52 -2.68 13.03
C ASP A 77 -2.86 -4.05 12.92
N LEU A 78 -1.66 -4.13 12.36
CA LEU A 78 -0.88 -5.35 12.30
C LEU A 78 -0.59 -5.93 13.70
N CYS A 79 -0.22 -5.07 14.69
CA CYS A 79 -0.06 -5.50 16.07
C CYS A 79 -1.33 -6.12 16.65
N ASN A 80 -2.49 -5.51 16.41
CA ASN A 80 -3.76 -5.99 16.90
C ASN A 80 -4.11 -7.37 16.34
N GLN A 81 -3.92 -7.57 15.04
CA GLN A 81 -4.22 -8.84 14.37
C GLN A 81 -3.23 -9.94 14.79
N LEU A 82 -1.92 -9.66 14.78
CA LEU A 82 -0.88 -10.61 15.21
C LEU A 82 -1.05 -11.00 16.68
N GLN A 83 -1.41 -10.05 17.55
CA GLN A 83 -1.71 -10.33 18.96
C GLN A 83 -2.90 -11.28 19.09
N SER A 84 -3.99 -11.00 18.38
CA SER A 84 -5.20 -11.83 18.40
C SER A 84 -4.89 -13.26 17.97
N TYR A 85 -4.09 -13.40 16.91
CA TYR A 85 -3.66 -14.73 16.44
C TYR A 85 -2.76 -15.44 17.46
N ALA A 86 -1.73 -14.79 17.99
CA ALA A 86 -0.81 -15.37 18.97
C ALA A 86 -1.56 -15.85 20.24
N ILE A 87 -2.48 -15.04 20.74
CA ILE A 87 -3.32 -15.40 21.91
C ILE A 87 -4.20 -16.60 21.59
N SER A 88 -4.80 -16.68 20.41
CA SER A 88 -5.62 -17.84 19.99
C SER A 88 -4.82 -19.16 20.00
N GLN A 89 -3.51 -19.07 19.76
CA GLN A 89 -2.58 -20.20 19.81
C GLN A 89 -2.00 -20.46 21.24
N GLY A 90 -2.43 -19.69 22.25
CA GLY A 90 -2.02 -19.84 23.65
C GLY A 90 -0.68 -19.19 24.01
N TYR A 91 -0.18 -18.27 23.17
CA TYR A 91 1.07 -17.54 23.42
C TYR A 91 0.83 -16.11 23.92
N GLN A 92 1.78 -15.58 24.68
CA GLN A 92 1.80 -14.16 25.01
C GLN A 92 2.36 -13.38 23.82
N PHE A 93 1.85 -12.17 23.60
CA PHE A 93 2.30 -11.29 22.55
C PHE A 93 2.82 -9.97 23.13
N TYR A 94 3.94 -9.49 22.62
CA TYR A 94 4.53 -8.21 22.98
C TYR A 94 4.99 -7.46 21.75
N THR A 95 5.00 -6.14 21.83
CA THR A 95 5.52 -5.27 20.78
C THR A 95 6.72 -4.48 21.31
N ALA A 96 7.80 -4.45 20.55
CA ALA A 96 8.95 -3.62 20.77
C ALA A 96 9.10 -2.62 19.62
N VAL A 97 9.40 -1.36 19.96
CA VAL A 97 9.54 -0.27 18.99
C VAL A 97 11.00 0.12 18.86
N THR A 98 11.50 0.20 17.62
CA THR A 98 12.92 0.49 17.32
C THR A 98 13.17 1.95 16.95
N ASN A 99 12.13 2.76 16.77
CA ASN A 99 12.22 4.14 16.27
C ASN A 99 13.00 4.27 14.95
N ASP A 100 13.01 3.21 14.13
CA ASP A 100 13.80 3.10 12.89
C ASP A 100 15.33 3.24 13.15
N ASN A 101 15.75 2.93 14.37
CA ASN A 101 17.15 3.00 14.80
C ASN A 101 17.77 1.60 14.83
N LEU A 102 18.77 1.36 13.99
CA LEU A 102 19.41 0.06 13.84
C LEU A 102 20.10 -0.44 15.12
N GLU A 103 20.72 0.43 15.89
CA GLU A 103 21.41 0.03 17.12
C GLU A 103 20.41 -0.31 18.24
N GLU A 104 19.29 0.43 18.30
CA GLU A 104 18.18 0.10 19.20
C GLU A 104 17.55 -1.24 18.83
N GLU A 105 17.32 -1.49 17.53
CA GLU A 105 16.81 -2.76 17.02
C GLU A 105 17.72 -3.94 17.40
N LYS A 106 19.03 -3.82 17.17
CA LYS A 106 20.01 -4.83 17.56
C LYS A 106 19.97 -5.13 19.06
N SER A 107 19.93 -4.09 19.89
CA SER A 107 19.85 -4.23 21.35
C SER A 107 18.59 -4.99 21.77
N ILE A 108 17.43 -4.62 21.19
CA ILE A 108 16.15 -5.29 21.44
C ILE A 108 16.24 -6.78 21.04
N LEU A 109 16.69 -7.08 19.81
CA LEU A 109 16.81 -8.44 19.32
C LEU A 109 17.77 -9.30 20.17
N GLN A 110 18.91 -8.77 20.60
CA GLN A 110 19.85 -9.46 21.48
C GLN A 110 19.22 -9.80 22.85
N ASN A 111 18.43 -8.88 23.41
CA ASN A 111 17.70 -9.11 24.64
C ASN A 111 16.63 -10.22 24.47
N LEU A 112 15.90 -10.21 23.34
CA LEU A 112 14.91 -11.25 23.02
C LEU A 112 15.57 -12.61 22.84
N ILE A 113 16.73 -12.69 22.19
CA ILE A 113 17.51 -13.93 22.02
C ILE A 113 17.97 -14.48 23.37
N SER A 114 18.38 -13.60 24.27
CA SER A 114 18.83 -13.96 25.62
C SER A 114 17.66 -14.48 26.49
N SER A 115 16.43 -14.11 26.15
CA SER A 115 15.22 -14.57 26.85
C SER A 115 14.88 -16.00 26.47
N ALA A 116 14.79 -16.88 27.49
CA ALA A 116 14.33 -18.26 27.27
C ALA A 116 12.84 -18.37 26.89
N LYS A 117 12.10 -17.27 26.91
CA LYS A 117 10.66 -17.23 26.65
C LYS A 117 10.30 -16.93 25.21
N THR A 118 11.18 -16.24 24.46
CA THR A 118 10.92 -15.87 23.06
C THR A 118 10.98 -17.10 22.16
N ILE A 119 9.90 -17.40 21.47
CA ILE A 119 9.77 -18.54 20.55
C ILE A 119 9.63 -18.13 19.10
N GLY A 120 9.31 -16.88 18.82
CA GLY A 120 9.15 -16.36 17.45
C GLY A 120 9.14 -14.84 17.43
N ILE A 121 9.56 -14.27 16.30
CA ILE A 121 9.66 -12.83 16.10
C ILE A 121 9.04 -12.44 14.78
N PHE A 122 8.15 -11.45 14.80
CA PHE A 122 7.80 -10.66 13.61
C PHE A 122 8.73 -9.45 13.55
N LEU A 123 9.42 -9.26 12.44
CA LEU A 123 10.42 -8.22 12.29
C LEU A 123 10.11 -7.33 11.09
N SER A 124 10.05 -6.02 11.29
CA SER A 124 10.14 -5.06 10.21
C SER A 124 11.52 -4.41 10.27
N PRO A 125 12.52 -4.94 9.53
CA PRO A 125 13.93 -4.66 9.78
C PRO A 125 14.30 -3.22 9.42
N ALA A 126 15.21 -2.61 10.20
CA ALA A 126 15.75 -1.29 9.93
C ALA A 126 16.84 -1.32 8.82
N SER A 127 17.36 -2.50 8.48
CA SER A 127 18.36 -2.70 7.42
C SER A 127 17.97 -3.90 6.55
N SER A 128 18.25 -3.84 5.27
CA SER A 128 18.14 -5.00 4.37
C SER A 128 19.40 -5.88 4.33
N ASN A 129 20.51 -5.44 4.94
CA ASN A 129 21.78 -6.17 4.86
C ASN A 129 21.78 -7.41 5.76
N PRO A 130 21.90 -8.64 5.21
CA PRO A 130 21.89 -9.89 5.98
C PRO A 130 23.00 -9.98 7.05
N ALA A 131 24.17 -9.38 6.78
CA ALA A 131 25.29 -9.40 7.73
C ALA A 131 24.94 -8.68 9.05
N THR A 132 23.99 -7.75 9.02
CA THR A 132 23.51 -7.03 10.19
C THR A 132 22.79 -7.96 11.18
N TYR A 133 22.19 -9.06 10.69
CA TYR A 133 21.35 -9.97 11.46
C TYR A 133 21.98 -11.35 11.68
N SER A 134 23.28 -11.53 11.45
CA SER A 134 23.97 -12.82 11.64
C SER A 134 23.71 -13.46 13.00
N PHE A 135 23.67 -12.63 14.07
CA PHE A 135 23.37 -13.08 15.43
C PHE A 135 21.94 -13.61 15.60
N LEU A 136 20.98 -13.10 14.81
CA LEU A 136 19.58 -13.58 14.84
C LEU A 136 19.49 -14.97 14.18
N TYR A 137 20.13 -15.17 13.05
CA TYR A 137 20.22 -16.50 12.41
C TYR A 137 20.93 -17.50 13.33
N GLU A 138 22.02 -17.12 13.97
CA GLU A 138 22.77 -17.98 14.90
C GLU A 138 21.94 -18.36 16.14
N SER A 139 20.95 -17.55 16.52
CA SER A 139 20.10 -17.82 17.68
C SER A 139 19.19 -19.03 17.49
N GLY A 140 18.83 -19.34 16.24
CA GLY A 140 17.84 -20.37 15.90
C GLY A 140 16.40 -20.04 16.34
N ILE A 141 16.10 -18.78 16.70
CA ILE A 141 14.74 -18.34 16.97
C ILE A 141 14.06 -18.08 15.64
N PRO A 142 12.90 -18.72 15.34
CA PRO A 142 12.13 -18.44 14.15
C PRO A 142 11.72 -16.98 14.06
N PHE A 143 11.88 -16.39 12.87
CA PHE A 143 11.43 -15.03 12.62
C PHE A 143 10.93 -14.88 11.19
N VAL A 144 10.02 -13.94 10.99
CA VAL A 144 9.41 -13.59 9.70
C VAL A 144 9.49 -12.08 9.52
N CYS A 145 9.92 -11.65 8.35
CA CYS A 145 9.92 -10.25 7.98
C CYS A 145 8.54 -9.80 7.49
N VAL A 146 8.08 -8.61 7.92
CA VAL A 146 6.81 -8.02 7.51
C VAL A 146 7.00 -6.59 7.05
N GLU A 147 6.41 -6.22 5.92
CA GLU A 147 6.48 -4.91 5.25
C GLU A 147 7.87 -4.56 4.72
N ARG A 148 8.90 -4.88 5.46
CA ARG A 148 10.30 -4.74 5.08
C ARG A 148 10.97 -6.11 5.11
N PHE A 149 12.12 -6.26 4.49
CA PHE A 149 12.79 -7.55 4.41
C PHE A 149 14.31 -7.42 4.52
N ILE A 150 14.94 -8.53 4.87
CA ILE A 150 16.36 -8.74 4.78
C ILE A 150 16.63 -9.34 3.40
N ASP A 151 17.63 -8.81 2.68
CA ASP A 151 17.94 -9.24 1.30
C ASP A 151 18.75 -10.54 1.32
N ASP A 152 18.03 -11.62 1.59
CA ASP A 152 18.54 -12.99 1.61
C ASP A 152 17.55 -13.97 0.96
N ASP A 153 17.97 -15.23 0.85
CA ASP A 153 17.19 -16.31 0.27
C ASP A 153 16.65 -17.29 1.33
N VAL A 154 16.63 -16.92 2.62
CA VAL A 154 16.26 -17.83 3.72
C VAL A 154 15.16 -17.32 4.61
N THR A 155 14.98 -15.99 4.73
CA THR A 155 14.03 -15.40 5.66
C THR A 155 12.65 -15.27 5.01
N PRO A 156 11.60 -15.90 5.59
CA PRO A 156 10.24 -15.68 5.14
C PRO A 156 9.85 -14.20 5.26
N ARG A 157 9.18 -13.67 4.22
CA ARG A 157 8.80 -12.26 4.17
C ARG A 157 7.42 -12.09 3.58
N ILE A 158 6.64 -11.24 4.23
CA ILE A 158 5.31 -10.85 3.79
C ILE A 158 5.35 -9.38 3.43
N LEU A 159 5.04 -9.07 2.17
CA LEU A 159 5.17 -7.75 1.57
C LEU A 159 3.88 -7.31 0.91
N PHE A 160 3.78 -6.04 0.53
CA PHE A 160 2.80 -5.54 -0.42
C PHE A 160 3.46 -5.31 -1.79
N ASP A 161 2.77 -5.65 -2.88
CA ASP A 161 3.25 -5.33 -4.24
C ASP A 161 2.96 -3.87 -4.59
N TYR A 162 3.80 -2.97 -4.06
CA TYR A 162 3.67 -1.54 -4.34
C TYR A 162 3.89 -1.20 -5.81
N THR A 163 4.75 -1.93 -6.51
CA THR A 163 4.97 -1.71 -7.94
C THR A 163 3.68 -1.91 -8.72
N LYS A 164 2.97 -3.01 -8.48
CA LYS A 164 1.68 -3.29 -9.11
C LYS A 164 0.62 -2.26 -8.71
N ALA A 165 0.53 -1.93 -7.42
CA ALA A 165 -0.46 -1.00 -6.88
C ALA A 165 -0.35 0.41 -7.50
N PHE A 166 0.87 0.97 -7.53
CA PHE A 166 1.11 2.30 -8.09
C PHE A 166 1.07 2.30 -9.61
N HIS A 167 1.43 1.21 -10.27
CA HIS A 167 1.17 1.03 -11.70
C HIS A 167 -0.33 1.11 -11.99
N SER A 168 -1.16 0.36 -11.28
CA SER A 168 -2.61 0.34 -11.51
C SER A 168 -3.25 1.71 -11.26
N ALA A 169 -2.90 2.38 -10.15
CA ALA A 169 -3.43 3.70 -9.82
C ALA A 169 -3.03 4.78 -10.83
N THR A 170 -1.79 4.72 -11.32
CA THR A 170 -1.30 5.69 -12.31
C THR A 170 -1.90 5.42 -13.70
N SER A 171 -2.00 4.14 -14.10
CA SER A 171 -2.63 3.74 -15.36
C SER A 171 -4.11 4.16 -15.40
N TYR A 172 -4.83 4.01 -14.28
CA TYR A 172 -6.21 4.48 -14.18
C TYR A 172 -6.34 5.97 -14.53
N PHE A 173 -5.44 6.82 -14.06
CA PHE A 173 -5.49 8.25 -14.41
C PHE A 173 -5.20 8.49 -15.89
N PHE A 174 -4.22 7.81 -16.49
CA PHE A 174 -3.96 7.95 -17.92
C PHE A 174 -5.13 7.43 -18.78
N GLU A 175 -5.71 6.29 -18.41
CA GLU A 175 -6.91 5.74 -19.05
C GLU A 175 -8.14 6.64 -18.88
N SER A 176 -8.18 7.43 -17.80
CA SER A 176 -9.21 8.44 -17.54
C SER A 176 -8.92 9.79 -18.24
N GLY A 177 -7.93 9.86 -19.11
CA GLY A 177 -7.61 11.05 -19.92
C GLY A 177 -6.72 12.09 -19.22
N HIS A 178 -6.18 11.80 -18.03
CA HIS A 178 -5.22 12.69 -17.39
C HIS A 178 -3.85 12.56 -18.03
N GLU A 179 -3.27 13.64 -18.51
CA GLU A 179 -1.92 13.66 -19.10
C GLU A 179 -0.83 14.05 -18.08
N ASN A 180 -1.22 14.82 -17.05
CA ASN A 180 -0.29 15.36 -16.06
C ASN A 180 -0.65 14.87 -14.66
N VAL A 181 -0.02 13.76 -14.26
CA VAL A 181 -0.24 13.07 -12.99
C VAL A 181 0.93 13.34 -12.06
N LEU A 182 0.71 14.06 -10.95
CA LEU A 182 1.72 14.29 -9.92
C LEU A 182 1.73 13.13 -8.90
N PHE A 183 2.90 12.58 -8.66
CA PHE A 183 3.10 11.62 -7.59
C PHE A 183 3.81 12.25 -6.39
N LEU A 184 3.11 12.34 -5.26
CA LEU A 184 3.68 12.77 -3.98
C LEU A 184 4.24 11.57 -3.22
N VAL A 185 5.53 11.57 -2.92
CA VAL A 185 6.19 10.49 -2.19
C VAL A 185 6.95 11.03 -0.98
N GLU A 186 7.05 10.23 0.07
CA GLU A 186 7.81 10.62 1.27
C GLU A 186 9.32 10.62 0.96
N LYS A 187 10.02 11.63 1.45
CA LYS A 187 11.47 11.71 1.34
C LYS A 187 12.15 10.75 2.33
N THR A 188 12.35 9.53 1.90
CA THR A 188 13.03 8.43 2.61
C THR A 188 13.88 7.64 1.64
N ASP A 189 14.76 6.78 2.15
CA ASP A 189 15.57 5.85 1.33
C ASP A 189 15.03 4.41 1.40
N SER A 190 13.72 4.24 1.65
CA SER A 190 13.09 2.93 1.80
C SER A 190 12.89 2.22 0.45
N LEU A 191 12.98 0.89 0.44
CA LEU A 191 12.65 0.06 -0.71
C LEU A 191 11.19 0.25 -1.14
N ALA A 192 10.27 0.36 -0.20
CA ALA A 192 8.86 0.64 -0.50
C ALA A 192 8.66 1.94 -1.30
N LYS A 193 9.48 2.99 -1.07
CA LYS A 193 9.48 4.20 -1.91
C LYS A 193 9.93 3.88 -3.32
N GLN A 194 11.00 3.11 -3.48
CA GLN A 194 11.54 2.74 -4.79
C GLN A 194 10.52 1.93 -5.59
N ASP A 195 9.84 0.97 -4.96
CA ASP A 195 8.80 0.16 -5.58
C ASP A 195 7.60 1.00 -6.02
N LYS A 196 7.19 1.98 -5.21
CA LYS A 196 6.11 2.93 -5.55
C LYS A 196 6.48 3.78 -6.76
N ILE A 197 7.71 4.30 -6.81
CA ILE A 197 8.24 5.08 -7.94
C ILE A 197 8.32 4.19 -9.19
N ALA A 198 8.83 2.97 -9.06
CA ALA A 198 8.92 2.04 -10.18
C ALA A 198 7.53 1.71 -10.77
N GLY A 199 6.51 1.57 -9.93
CA GLY A 199 5.13 1.38 -10.37
C GLY A 199 4.60 2.58 -11.18
N TYR A 200 4.79 3.79 -10.67
CA TYR A 200 4.42 5.02 -11.35
C TYR A 200 5.14 5.17 -12.71
N GLU A 201 6.46 4.96 -12.75
CA GLU A 201 7.26 5.07 -13.97
C GLU A 201 6.89 4.01 -15.02
N ARG A 202 6.59 2.79 -14.59
CA ARG A 202 6.08 1.75 -15.51
C ARG A 202 4.76 2.13 -16.15
N ALA A 203 3.85 2.76 -15.41
CA ALA A 203 2.59 3.24 -15.96
C ALA A 203 2.80 4.38 -16.97
N LEU A 204 3.72 5.33 -16.70
CA LEU A 204 4.13 6.35 -17.67
C LEU A 204 4.57 5.74 -19.01
N LEU A 205 5.47 4.76 -18.95
CA LEU A 205 5.99 4.08 -20.14
C LEU A 205 4.89 3.31 -20.89
N SER A 206 3.97 2.66 -20.14
CA SER A 206 2.83 1.94 -20.73
C SER A 206 1.85 2.87 -21.44
N ALA A 207 1.72 4.11 -20.99
CA ALA A 207 0.90 5.15 -21.61
C ALA A 207 1.65 5.95 -22.72
N ASN A 208 2.81 5.46 -23.18
CA ASN A 208 3.67 6.11 -24.18
C ASN A 208 4.23 7.49 -23.74
N HIS A 209 4.26 7.77 -22.44
CA HIS A 209 4.99 8.91 -21.90
C HIS A 209 6.48 8.57 -21.73
N THR A 210 7.32 9.59 -21.63
CA THR A 210 8.75 9.41 -21.35
C THR A 210 9.04 9.62 -19.87
N LEU A 211 10.12 9.02 -19.33
CA LEU A 211 10.54 9.27 -17.94
C LEU A 211 10.89 10.74 -17.67
N SER A 212 11.26 11.51 -18.70
CA SER A 212 11.46 12.95 -18.59
C SER A 212 10.19 13.74 -18.32
N SER A 213 9.01 13.17 -18.56
CA SER A 213 7.71 13.74 -18.19
C SER A 213 7.26 13.34 -16.77
N SER A 214 8.09 12.61 -16.02
CA SER A 214 7.78 12.18 -14.65
C SER A 214 7.60 13.39 -13.72
N CYS A 215 6.45 13.43 -13.05
CA CYS A 215 6.09 14.47 -12.08
C CYS A 215 6.11 13.87 -10.67
N ILE A 216 7.29 13.73 -10.08
CA ILE A 216 7.46 13.20 -8.71
C ILE A 216 7.90 14.32 -7.78
N ALA A 217 7.23 14.46 -6.65
CA ALA A 217 7.62 15.40 -5.60
C ALA A 217 7.89 14.65 -4.28
N GLU A 218 9.14 14.73 -3.82
CA GLU A 218 9.56 14.18 -2.53
C GLU A 218 9.26 15.16 -1.40
N ILE A 219 8.45 14.75 -0.44
CA ILE A 219 8.00 15.56 0.67
C ILE A 219 8.61 15.06 1.99
N ASN A 220 9.32 15.94 2.70
CA ASN A 220 9.84 15.65 4.02
C ASN A 220 8.75 15.83 5.08
N LEU A 221 8.26 14.73 5.65
CA LEU A 221 7.20 14.71 6.67
C LEU A 221 7.68 15.00 8.10
N TYR A 222 8.96 15.22 8.31
CA TYR A 222 9.54 15.59 9.63
C TYR A 222 9.56 17.11 9.87
N GLN A 223 9.04 17.90 8.94
CA GLN A 223 8.89 19.35 9.04
C GLN A 223 7.59 19.74 9.75
N SER A 224 7.40 21.05 9.99
CA SER A 224 6.11 21.56 10.49
C SER A 224 4.98 21.34 9.50
N SER A 225 3.75 21.22 10.02
CA SER A 225 2.54 21.03 9.20
C SER A 225 2.41 22.08 8.08
N ASP A 226 2.72 23.35 8.39
CA ASP A 226 2.60 24.43 7.41
C ASP A 226 3.68 24.36 6.35
N THR A 227 4.91 23.98 6.72
CA THR A 227 6.00 23.76 5.76
C THR A 227 5.71 22.60 4.82
N ILE A 228 5.14 21.51 5.33
CA ILE A 228 4.74 20.35 4.52
C ILE A 228 3.66 20.78 3.51
N SER A 229 2.60 21.45 3.98
CA SER A 229 1.52 21.97 3.13
C SER A 229 2.07 22.91 2.05
N LEU A 230 2.93 23.85 2.41
CA LEU A 230 3.55 24.80 1.47
C LEU A 230 4.41 24.08 0.40
N ASN A 231 5.15 23.04 0.77
CA ASN A 231 5.93 22.27 -0.20
C ASN A 231 5.05 21.53 -1.20
N ILE A 232 3.92 20.98 -0.75
CA ILE A 232 2.93 20.37 -1.63
C ILE A 232 2.32 21.41 -2.57
N GLN A 233 1.93 22.60 -2.06
CA GLN A 233 1.41 23.71 -2.87
C GLN A 233 2.41 24.14 -3.96
N LYS A 234 3.70 24.27 -3.62
CA LYS A 234 4.76 24.57 -4.58
C LYS A 234 4.87 23.51 -5.66
N SER A 235 4.73 22.22 -5.29
CA SER A 235 4.74 21.12 -6.25
C SER A 235 3.54 21.18 -7.19
N ILE A 236 2.35 21.46 -6.68
CA ILE A 236 1.14 21.64 -7.49
C ILE A 236 1.32 22.81 -8.47
N THR A 237 1.83 23.96 -7.99
CA THR A 237 2.06 25.14 -8.83
C THR A 237 3.15 24.88 -9.89
N ARG A 238 4.17 24.10 -9.55
CA ARG A 238 5.27 23.78 -10.47
C ARG A 238 4.86 22.83 -11.58
N TYR A 239 4.15 21.75 -11.20
CA TYR A 239 3.82 20.67 -12.12
C TYR A 239 2.46 20.84 -12.80
N LEU A 240 1.60 21.73 -12.30
CA LEU A 240 0.24 21.97 -12.81
C LEU A 240 -0.55 20.66 -13.08
N PRO A 241 -0.64 19.76 -12.11
CA PRO A 241 -1.25 18.44 -12.33
C PRO A 241 -2.78 18.56 -12.49
N THR A 242 -3.34 17.66 -13.30
CA THR A 242 -4.80 17.42 -13.35
C THR A 242 -5.20 16.27 -12.41
N ALA A 243 -4.24 15.44 -11.99
CA ALA A 243 -4.43 14.36 -11.03
C ALA A 243 -3.21 14.24 -10.10
N ILE A 244 -3.44 13.79 -8.86
CA ILE A 244 -2.39 13.58 -7.85
C ILE A 244 -2.58 12.22 -7.19
N ILE A 245 -1.49 11.46 -7.09
CA ILE A 245 -1.42 10.24 -6.28
C ILE A 245 -0.60 10.55 -5.04
N ALA A 246 -1.14 10.26 -3.85
CA ALA A 246 -0.41 10.37 -2.60
C ALA A 246 0.19 9.00 -2.20
N GLY A 247 1.51 8.94 -2.00
CA GLY A 247 2.24 7.71 -1.66
C GLY A 247 2.17 7.28 -0.21
N GLY A 248 1.31 7.89 0.61
CA GLY A 248 1.15 7.56 2.03
C GLY A 248 -0.02 8.29 2.68
N ASN A 249 -0.55 7.73 3.77
CA ASN A 249 -1.69 8.28 4.49
C ASN A 249 -1.47 9.73 4.95
N ARG A 250 -0.33 10.01 5.58
CA ARG A 250 0.01 11.38 6.01
C ARG A 250 0.13 12.34 4.84
N LEU A 251 0.68 11.90 3.71
CA LEU A 251 0.73 12.70 2.49
C LEU A 251 -0.66 13.02 1.97
N THR A 252 -1.58 12.06 2.01
CA THR A 252 -2.99 12.25 1.64
C THR A 252 -3.63 13.36 2.47
N MET A 253 -3.45 13.32 3.79
CA MET A 253 -4.00 14.36 4.70
C MET A 253 -3.41 15.74 4.41
N PHE A 254 -2.09 15.84 4.20
CA PHE A 254 -1.43 17.11 3.87
C PHE A 254 -1.78 17.62 2.47
N LEU A 255 -2.03 16.71 1.50
CA LEU A 255 -2.53 17.07 0.18
C LEU A 255 -3.91 17.73 0.28
N LEU A 256 -4.84 17.12 1.02
CA LEU A 256 -6.18 17.70 1.24
C LEU A 256 -6.10 19.08 1.92
N LYS A 257 -5.20 19.24 2.91
CA LYS A 257 -4.92 20.53 3.53
C LYS A 257 -4.41 21.55 2.50
N ALA A 258 -3.43 21.18 1.69
CA ALA A 258 -2.81 22.06 0.69
C ALA A 258 -3.82 22.50 -0.38
N LEU A 259 -4.69 21.61 -0.86
CA LEU A 259 -5.73 21.94 -1.84
C LEU A 259 -6.74 22.91 -1.27
N ARG A 260 -7.19 22.69 -0.02
CA ARG A 260 -8.09 23.62 0.65
C ARG A 260 -7.47 25.02 0.80
N GLU A 261 -6.18 25.10 1.16
CA GLU A 261 -5.46 26.38 1.27
C GLU A 261 -5.26 27.08 -0.08
N LEU A 262 -5.16 26.33 -1.19
CA LEU A 262 -5.11 26.84 -2.55
C LEU A 262 -6.48 27.19 -3.13
N GLY A 263 -7.58 26.87 -2.44
CA GLY A 263 -8.93 27.01 -2.98
C GLY A 263 -9.22 26.13 -4.17
N LYS A 264 -8.56 24.94 -4.26
CA LYS A 264 -8.75 23.97 -5.32
C LYS A 264 -9.75 22.90 -4.93
N ASP A 265 -10.69 22.62 -5.81
CA ASP A 265 -11.73 21.61 -5.61
C ASP A 265 -11.30 20.24 -6.17
N CYS A 266 -11.64 19.19 -5.43
CA CYS A 266 -11.50 17.79 -5.85
C CYS A 266 -12.91 17.24 -6.17
N PRO A 267 -13.10 16.52 -7.28
CA PRO A 267 -12.18 16.26 -8.38
C PRO A 267 -12.18 17.35 -9.47
N ARG A 268 -12.98 18.43 -9.32
CA ARG A 268 -13.21 19.43 -10.37
C ARG A 268 -11.92 20.04 -10.92
N ASP A 269 -11.05 20.51 -10.04
CA ASP A 269 -9.77 21.08 -10.43
C ASP A 269 -8.67 20.02 -10.51
N ILE A 270 -8.64 19.11 -9.54
CA ILE A 270 -7.60 18.08 -9.41
C ILE A 270 -8.24 16.80 -8.90
N SER A 271 -8.08 15.71 -9.64
CA SER A 271 -8.43 14.35 -9.21
C SER A 271 -7.41 13.82 -8.20
N ILE A 272 -7.85 13.02 -7.21
CA ILE A 272 -6.98 12.50 -6.15
C ILE A 272 -7.18 11.00 -5.98
N ILE A 273 -6.05 10.28 -5.88
CA ILE A 273 -6.00 8.95 -5.27
C ILE A 273 -5.12 9.06 -4.03
N GLY A 274 -5.71 8.76 -2.86
CA GLY A 274 -5.04 8.69 -1.58
C GLY A 274 -4.40 7.33 -1.32
N PHE A 275 -3.91 7.15 -0.09
CA PHE A 275 -3.26 5.91 0.33
C PHE A 275 -3.73 5.52 1.73
N ASP A 276 -3.94 4.22 1.96
CA ASP A 276 -4.62 3.60 3.09
C ASP A 276 -6.10 4.03 3.17
N ASP A 277 -7.00 3.09 3.00
CA ASP A 277 -8.44 3.33 3.01
C ASP A 277 -8.97 3.43 4.45
N MET A 278 -8.64 4.54 5.10
CA MET A 278 -9.10 4.82 6.46
C MET A 278 -10.56 5.29 6.44
N LEU A 279 -11.31 5.02 7.51
CA LEU A 279 -12.72 5.40 7.63
C LEU A 279 -13.00 6.89 7.27
N TRP A 280 -12.06 7.79 7.55
CA TRP A 280 -12.21 9.19 7.21
C TRP A 280 -12.19 9.46 5.69
N CYS A 281 -11.67 8.54 4.87
CA CYS A 281 -11.69 8.67 3.41
C CYS A 281 -13.12 8.66 2.85
N GLU A 282 -14.04 7.95 3.50
CA GLU A 282 -15.45 7.94 3.14
C GLU A 282 -16.19 9.19 3.63
N LEU A 283 -15.65 9.86 4.64
CA LEU A 283 -16.25 11.06 5.27
C LEU A 283 -15.78 12.36 4.62
N THR A 284 -14.84 12.32 3.69
CA THR A 284 -14.45 13.51 2.91
C THR A 284 -15.56 13.90 1.93
N ALA A 285 -15.52 15.14 1.47
CA ALA A 285 -16.41 15.65 0.45
C ALA A 285 -15.60 16.18 -0.74
N PRO A 286 -15.54 15.40 -1.84
CA PRO A 286 -16.15 14.08 -2.08
C PRO A 286 -15.42 12.93 -1.35
N PRO A 287 -16.05 11.74 -1.23
CA PRO A 287 -15.40 10.52 -0.75
C PRO A 287 -14.15 10.19 -1.56
N LEU A 288 -13.06 9.80 -0.87
CA LEU A 288 -11.74 9.71 -1.44
C LEU A 288 -11.46 8.31 -2.02
N SER A 289 -11.02 8.27 -3.28
CA SER A 289 -10.41 7.08 -3.91
C SER A 289 -9.05 6.81 -3.27
N CYS A 290 -8.74 5.56 -2.97
CA CYS A 290 -7.52 5.20 -2.23
C CYS A 290 -6.89 3.91 -2.74
N ILE A 291 -5.58 3.81 -2.60
CA ILE A 291 -4.87 2.52 -2.62
C ILE A 291 -5.04 1.90 -1.23
N HIS A 292 -5.79 0.81 -1.16
CA HIS A 292 -6.04 0.03 0.05
C HIS A 292 -5.05 -1.12 0.16
N ARG A 293 -4.51 -1.34 1.37
CA ARG A 293 -3.65 -2.49 1.70
C ARG A 293 -4.41 -3.43 2.62
N ASP A 294 -4.49 -4.70 2.26
CA ASP A 294 -5.12 -5.72 3.12
C ASP A 294 -4.15 -6.10 4.27
N ILE A 295 -4.27 -5.34 5.37
CA ILE A 295 -3.44 -5.55 6.57
C ILE A 295 -3.85 -6.84 7.29
N ASP A 296 -5.12 -7.22 7.24
CA ASP A 296 -5.62 -8.44 7.85
C ASP A 296 -5.02 -9.67 7.15
N GLN A 297 -5.00 -9.67 5.82
CA GLN A 297 -4.33 -10.72 5.04
C GLN A 297 -2.82 -10.75 5.31
N MET A 298 -2.15 -9.58 5.43
CA MET A 298 -0.73 -9.54 5.80
C MET A 298 -0.49 -10.21 7.16
N ALA A 299 -1.31 -9.91 8.15
CA ALA A 299 -1.21 -10.50 9.48
C ALA A 299 -1.44 -12.02 9.47
N GLU A 300 -2.42 -12.48 8.69
CA GLU A 300 -2.70 -13.90 8.50
C GLU A 300 -1.52 -14.63 7.88
N LEU A 301 -1.01 -14.14 6.74
CA LEU A 301 0.13 -14.71 6.03
C LEU A 301 1.40 -14.71 6.89
N ALA A 302 1.64 -13.61 7.64
CA ALA A 302 2.78 -13.52 8.54
C ALA A 302 2.67 -14.52 9.71
N SER A 303 1.48 -14.63 10.30
CA SER A 303 1.21 -15.59 11.36
C SER A 303 1.41 -17.03 10.88
N GLN A 304 0.83 -17.39 9.74
CA GLN A 304 1.03 -18.71 9.14
C GLN A 304 2.52 -18.99 8.91
N ALA A 305 3.26 -18.03 8.29
CA ALA A 305 4.68 -18.22 8.05
C ALA A 305 5.49 -18.41 9.32
N LEU A 306 5.23 -17.61 10.38
CA LEU A 306 5.94 -17.77 11.65
C LEU A 306 5.64 -19.11 12.34
N PHE A 307 4.38 -19.57 12.30
CA PHE A 307 4.01 -20.84 12.90
C PHE A 307 4.51 -22.05 12.09
N ASP A 308 4.63 -21.91 10.77
CA ASP A 308 5.29 -22.90 9.93
C ASP A 308 6.76 -23.04 10.33
N GLU A 309 7.48 -21.94 10.54
CA GLU A 309 8.86 -21.92 11.02
C GLU A 309 9.00 -22.51 12.44
N ILE A 310 8.10 -22.15 13.38
CA ILE A 310 8.08 -22.70 14.75
C ILE A 310 7.85 -24.22 14.75
N ASN A 311 7.04 -24.72 13.83
CA ASN A 311 6.69 -26.13 13.73
C ASN A 311 7.60 -26.91 12.77
N HIS A 312 8.59 -26.27 12.15
CA HIS A 312 9.49 -26.85 11.15
C HIS A 312 8.75 -27.46 9.95
N LEU A 313 7.68 -26.82 9.52
CA LEU A 313 6.96 -27.17 8.29
C LEU A 313 7.68 -26.53 7.10
N SER A 314 7.99 -27.34 6.10
CA SER A 314 8.66 -26.88 4.88
C SER A 314 7.69 -26.79 3.71
N GLY A 315 8.02 -25.93 2.71
CA GLY A 315 7.32 -25.90 1.43
C GLY A 315 6.51 -24.63 1.14
N ALA A 316 6.40 -23.70 2.09
CA ALA A 316 5.78 -22.39 1.79
C ALA A 316 6.72 -21.49 0.98
N PRO A 317 6.20 -20.64 0.07
CA PRO A 317 7.02 -19.64 -0.63
C PRO A 317 7.70 -18.69 0.34
N LEU A 318 8.97 -18.36 0.08
CA LEU A 318 9.75 -17.47 0.91
C LEU A 318 9.16 -16.03 0.92
N THR A 319 8.76 -15.54 -0.24
CA THR A 319 8.08 -14.25 -0.37
C THR A 319 6.61 -14.48 -0.66
N ARG A 320 5.75 -13.88 0.16
CA ARG A 320 4.30 -13.83 -0.05
C ARG A 320 3.87 -12.37 -0.10
N TYR A 321 2.87 -12.09 -0.91
CA TYR A 321 2.30 -10.75 -1.03
C TYR A 321 0.88 -10.73 -0.47
N ALA A 322 0.61 -9.75 0.38
CA ALA A 322 -0.75 -9.38 0.74
C ALA A 322 -1.33 -8.46 -0.34
N ASP A 323 -2.63 -8.52 -0.51
CA ASP A 323 -3.33 -7.81 -1.57
C ASP A 323 -3.29 -6.30 -1.37
N VAL A 324 -3.22 -5.60 -2.50
CA VAL A 324 -3.35 -4.15 -2.59
C VAL A 324 -4.36 -3.84 -3.67
N GLU A 325 -5.41 -3.10 -3.32
CA GLU A 325 -6.52 -2.80 -4.21
C GLU A 325 -6.65 -1.29 -4.43
N LEU A 326 -7.12 -0.90 -5.61
CA LEU A 326 -7.53 0.47 -5.91
C LEU A 326 -9.04 0.59 -5.68
N ILE A 327 -9.42 1.29 -4.62
CA ILE A 327 -10.80 1.60 -4.30
C ILE A 327 -11.15 2.94 -4.93
N LEU A 328 -12.05 2.93 -5.90
CA LEU A 328 -12.50 4.13 -6.60
C LEU A 328 -13.76 4.70 -5.93
N ARG A 329 -13.76 6.03 -5.71
CA ARG A 329 -14.86 6.84 -5.19
C ARG A 329 -14.95 8.15 -6.00
N ASP A 330 -15.58 9.16 -5.45
CA ASP A 330 -15.93 10.41 -6.15
C ASP A 330 -14.79 11.44 -6.21
N SER A 331 -13.57 11.12 -5.73
CA SER A 331 -12.41 12.03 -5.78
C SER A 331 -11.63 11.98 -7.09
N THR A 332 -12.06 11.15 -8.03
CA THR A 332 -11.48 11.05 -9.37
C THR A 332 -12.53 11.39 -10.42
N ARG A 333 -12.09 11.95 -11.54
CA ARG A 333 -12.94 12.22 -12.70
C ARG A 333 -12.32 11.64 -13.96
N ILE A 334 -13.15 11.36 -14.95
CA ILE A 334 -12.72 11.05 -16.31
C ILE A 334 -12.60 12.37 -17.07
N ILE A 335 -11.47 12.60 -17.73
CA ILE A 335 -11.28 13.67 -18.70
C ILE A 335 -11.50 13.03 -20.07
N ASP A 336 -12.72 13.13 -20.59
CA ASP A 336 -13.03 12.62 -21.91
C ASP A 336 -12.74 13.68 -22.98
N ASN A 337 -12.27 13.24 -24.14
CA ASN A 337 -12.13 14.11 -25.28
C ASN A 337 -13.45 14.09 -26.06
N GLY A 338 -14.02 15.26 -26.32
CA GLY A 338 -15.16 15.40 -27.19
C GLY A 338 -14.84 14.97 -28.63
N PRO A 339 -15.85 14.85 -29.50
CA PRO A 339 -15.68 14.33 -30.86
C PRO A 339 -14.72 15.14 -31.75
N LEU A 340 -14.32 16.35 -31.34
CA LEU A 340 -13.35 17.19 -32.03
C LEU A 340 -12.00 17.28 -31.30
N GLY A 341 -11.77 16.43 -30.27
CA GLY A 341 -10.55 16.45 -29.48
C GLY A 341 -10.54 17.51 -28.36
N GLU A 342 -11.64 18.23 -28.14
CA GLU A 342 -11.82 19.12 -27.01
C GLU A 342 -11.94 18.32 -25.70
N HIS A 343 -11.35 18.84 -24.62
CA HIS A 343 -11.52 18.24 -23.30
C HIS A 343 -12.99 18.34 -22.85
N ALA A 344 -13.68 17.20 -22.84
CA ALA A 344 -15.01 17.12 -22.30
C ALA A 344 -14.94 17.29 -20.78
N VAL A 345 -15.74 18.22 -20.28
CA VAL A 345 -15.88 18.46 -18.84
C VAL A 345 -16.79 17.37 -18.26
N SER A 346 -16.35 16.65 -17.23
CA SER A 346 -17.19 15.65 -16.56
C SER A 346 -18.52 16.29 -16.12
N PRO A 347 -19.66 15.62 -16.28
CA PRO A 347 -20.95 16.08 -15.75
C PRO A 347 -20.89 16.48 -14.27
N ASP A 348 -20.07 15.79 -13.46
CA ASP A 348 -19.87 16.08 -12.05
C ASP A 348 -19.13 17.41 -11.79
N SER A 349 -18.41 17.94 -12.77
CA SER A 349 -17.76 19.24 -12.67
C SER A 349 -18.70 20.41 -12.97
N ILE A 350 -19.91 20.14 -13.50
CA ILE A 350 -20.96 21.12 -13.76
C ILE A 350 -21.94 21.16 -12.56
N ARG A 351 -21.41 21.13 -11.34
CA ARG A 351 -22.28 21.37 -10.16
C ARG A 351 -22.47 22.86 -10.00
N LEU A 352 -23.72 23.28 -10.16
CA LEU A 352 -24.10 24.66 -9.93
C LEU A 352 -23.84 25.05 -8.45
N SER A 353 -23.19 26.18 -8.25
CA SER A 353 -23.04 26.80 -6.92
C SER A 353 -24.40 27.13 -6.31
N LYS A 354 -24.43 27.44 -5.01
CA LYS A 354 -25.67 27.86 -4.35
C LYS A 354 -26.22 29.15 -4.96
N GLU A 355 -25.35 30.06 -5.36
CA GLU A 355 -25.66 31.35 -6.00
C GLU A 355 -26.26 31.12 -7.40
N GLU A 356 -25.66 30.23 -8.22
CA GLU A 356 -26.18 29.87 -9.54
C GLU A 356 -27.54 29.17 -9.45
N LYS A 357 -27.73 28.25 -8.49
CA LYS A 357 -29.03 27.62 -8.22
C LYS A 357 -30.10 28.63 -7.82
N GLN A 358 -29.72 29.66 -7.04
CA GLN A 358 -30.61 30.72 -6.68
C GLN A 358 -30.98 31.61 -7.88
N LEU A 359 -30.02 31.93 -8.75
CA LEU A 359 -30.27 32.66 -10.00
C LEU A 359 -31.22 31.90 -10.92
N LEU A 360 -31.05 30.58 -11.08
CA LEU A 360 -31.96 29.74 -11.85
C LEU A 360 -33.38 29.79 -11.31
N ARG A 361 -33.58 29.77 -9.99
CA ARG A 361 -34.90 29.80 -9.35
C ARG A 361 -35.58 31.15 -9.46
N THR A 362 -34.82 32.22 -9.52
CA THR A 362 -35.34 33.59 -9.59
C THR A 362 -35.42 34.16 -10.98
N GLY A 363 -34.71 33.54 -11.91
CA GLY A 363 -34.73 33.89 -13.34
C GLY A 363 -35.95 33.35 -14.05
N ASN A 364 -36.50 34.15 -14.95
CA ASN A 364 -37.68 33.76 -15.74
C ASN A 364 -37.23 33.04 -17.02
N TYR A 365 -36.58 31.88 -16.87
CA TYR A 365 -36.01 31.11 -17.97
C TYR A 365 -37.07 30.23 -18.64
N ARG A 366 -36.99 30.13 -19.95
CA ARG A 366 -37.78 29.17 -20.74
C ARG A 366 -36.86 28.35 -21.63
N VAL A 367 -37.05 27.04 -21.66
CA VAL A 367 -36.18 26.09 -22.36
C VAL A 367 -36.97 25.36 -23.46
N ALA A 368 -36.37 25.29 -24.63
CA ALA A 368 -36.81 24.39 -25.68
C ALA A 368 -35.78 23.28 -25.89
N ILE A 369 -36.21 22.05 -26.09
CA ILE A 369 -35.35 20.88 -26.30
C ILE A 369 -35.54 20.41 -27.75
N SER A 370 -34.44 20.24 -28.47
CA SER A 370 -34.46 19.64 -29.81
C SER A 370 -33.64 18.33 -29.78
N PHE A 371 -34.29 17.25 -30.16
CA PHE A 371 -33.62 15.96 -30.37
C PHE A 371 -33.52 15.69 -31.88
N HIS A 372 -32.42 15.07 -32.29
CA HIS A 372 -32.30 14.60 -33.68
C HIS A 372 -33.25 13.45 -33.99
N TYR A 373 -33.67 12.69 -32.96
CA TYR A 373 -34.65 11.62 -33.01
C TYR A 373 -35.15 11.26 -31.62
N THR A 374 -36.48 11.17 -31.45
CA THR A 374 -37.12 10.89 -30.15
C THR A 374 -37.58 9.44 -29.97
N GLY A 375 -37.54 8.63 -31.03
CA GLY A 375 -38.07 7.27 -31.03
C GLY A 375 -37.27 6.20 -30.30
N THR A 376 -36.27 6.55 -29.48
CA THR A 376 -35.44 5.60 -28.74
C THR A 376 -35.64 5.70 -27.23
N ALA A 377 -35.45 4.59 -26.52
CA ALA A 377 -35.42 4.59 -25.04
C ALA A 377 -34.38 5.56 -24.49
N TRP A 378 -33.25 5.73 -25.19
CA TRP A 378 -32.20 6.67 -24.86
C TRP A 378 -32.72 8.12 -24.88
N ALA A 379 -33.36 8.55 -25.93
CA ALA A 379 -33.93 9.89 -26.06
C ALA A 379 -35.02 10.15 -25.02
N ALA A 380 -35.87 9.17 -24.72
CA ALA A 380 -36.88 9.27 -23.68
C ALA A 380 -36.30 9.42 -22.28
N LEU A 381 -35.22 8.71 -21.96
CA LEU A 381 -34.51 8.84 -20.68
C LEU A 381 -33.84 10.21 -20.53
N HIS A 382 -33.22 10.72 -21.60
CA HIS A 382 -32.61 12.05 -21.61
C HIS A 382 -33.67 13.16 -21.45
N GLN A 383 -34.79 13.05 -22.18
CA GLN A 383 -35.90 13.99 -22.07
C GLN A 383 -36.46 14.01 -20.65
N LYS A 384 -36.60 12.84 -20.01
CA LYS A 384 -37.04 12.74 -18.62
C LYS A 384 -36.03 13.38 -17.68
N GLY A 385 -34.73 13.04 -17.77
CA GLY A 385 -33.69 13.59 -16.91
C GLY A 385 -33.59 15.12 -17.01
N ILE A 386 -33.64 15.67 -18.23
CA ILE A 386 -33.65 17.13 -18.46
C ILE A 386 -34.89 17.77 -17.80
N ARG A 387 -36.07 17.17 -17.95
CA ARG A 387 -37.30 17.67 -17.33
C ARG A 387 -37.20 17.64 -15.81
N ASP A 388 -36.83 16.49 -15.23
CA ASP A 388 -36.74 16.32 -13.78
C ASP A 388 -35.76 17.34 -13.14
N GLU A 389 -34.66 17.64 -13.84
CA GLU A 389 -33.68 18.62 -13.36
C GLU A 389 -34.18 20.08 -13.49
N LEU A 390 -34.80 20.45 -14.61
CA LEU A 390 -35.30 21.82 -14.81
C LEU A 390 -36.49 22.16 -13.89
N GLU A 391 -37.35 21.18 -13.60
CA GLU A 391 -38.49 21.35 -12.68
C GLU A 391 -38.04 21.71 -11.25
N GLN A 392 -36.85 21.24 -10.80
CA GLN A 392 -36.30 21.60 -9.48
C GLN A 392 -36.01 23.11 -9.35
N TYR A 393 -35.83 23.80 -10.47
CA TYR A 393 -35.56 25.25 -10.52
C TYR A 393 -36.78 26.06 -10.97
N GLY A 394 -37.93 25.41 -11.21
CA GLY A 394 -39.13 26.07 -11.71
C GLY A 394 -39.03 26.55 -13.16
N ILE A 395 -38.20 25.90 -13.97
CA ILE A 395 -37.97 26.26 -15.39
C ILE A 395 -38.90 25.45 -16.28
N ASP A 396 -39.74 26.14 -17.06
CA ASP A 396 -40.69 25.52 -17.97
C ASP A 396 -40.02 25.10 -19.29
N ILE A 397 -40.30 23.85 -19.71
CA ILE A 397 -39.97 23.38 -21.05
C ILE A 397 -41.12 23.77 -22.00
N ILE A 398 -40.89 24.80 -22.79
CA ILE A 398 -41.92 25.37 -23.68
C ILE A 398 -42.13 24.57 -24.98
N SER A 399 -41.15 23.79 -25.39
CA SER A 399 -41.21 22.96 -26.61
C SER A 399 -40.23 21.81 -26.53
N THR A 400 -40.61 20.66 -27.08
CA THR A 400 -39.72 19.54 -27.41
C THR A 400 -39.91 19.22 -28.89
N MET A 401 -38.82 19.27 -29.65
CA MET A 401 -38.79 19.06 -31.09
C MET A 401 -38.06 17.78 -31.45
N ASP A 402 -38.50 17.11 -32.50
CA ASP A 402 -37.83 15.96 -33.12
C ASP A 402 -37.40 16.38 -34.55
N ALA A 403 -36.11 16.33 -34.81
CA ALA A 403 -35.55 16.70 -36.12
C ALA A 403 -35.63 15.55 -37.13
N HIS A 404 -36.08 14.35 -36.73
CA HIS A 404 -36.25 13.15 -37.61
C HIS A 404 -35.01 12.84 -38.47
N PHE A 405 -33.79 13.17 -37.97
CA PHE A 405 -32.52 13.12 -38.71
C PHE A 405 -32.49 14.03 -39.96
N ASP A 406 -33.36 15.03 -40.03
CA ASP A 406 -33.32 16.02 -41.10
C ASP A 406 -32.40 17.20 -40.70
N PRO A 407 -31.32 17.47 -41.45
CA PRO A 407 -30.39 18.54 -41.12
C PRO A 407 -30.86 19.94 -41.57
N ALA A 408 -32.07 20.05 -42.19
CA ALA A 408 -32.60 21.31 -42.73
C ALA A 408 -33.34 22.15 -41.68
#